data_8814576cad509dad082631157822ccc3
#
_entry.id   8814576cad509dad082631157822ccc3
#
_cell.length_a   1.000
_cell.length_b   1.000
_cell.length_c   1.000
_cell.angle_alpha   90.00
_cell.angle_beta   90.00
_cell.angle_gamma   90.00
#
_symmetry.space_group_name_H-M   'P 1'
#
loop_
_entity.id
_entity.type
_entity.pdbx_description
1 polymer ?
#
loop_
_entity_poly.entity_id
_entity_poly.type
_entity_poly.pdbx_seq_one_letter_code
_entity_poly.pdbx_strand_id
1 'polypeptide(L)'
;MVAFALHFVNQQWTKGDFSKTVAMTETISRVFLRLAERWGRPIDENASSAARFVTHLRYVFARAASDKQLNTSRLDVLSAVQQAYPEAAEAAWDIAALIGQAINRVITKDEISYLALHTTRLYAELSEPQ
;
A
#
# COMPACT_ATOMS: atom_id res chain seq x y z
N MET A 1 15.71 -30.14 -2.15
CA MET A 1 15.15 -30.26 -3.50
C MET A 1 14.10 -29.19 -3.74
N VAL A 2 14.37 -28.35 -4.71
CA VAL A 2 13.53 -27.19 -4.99
C VAL A 2 12.13 -27.60 -5.46
N ALA A 3 12.04 -28.60 -6.35
CA ALA A 3 10.76 -29.05 -6.90
C ALA A 3 9.82 -29.59 -5.82
N PHE A 4 10.37 -30.31 -4.85
CA PHE A 4 9.58 -30.86 -3.74
C PHE A 4 9.07 -29.73 -2.85
N ALA A 5 9.93 -28.75 -2.56
CA ALA A 5 9.54 -27.61 -1.73
C ALA A 5 8.42 -26.78 -2.38
N LEU A 6 8.49 -26.57 -3.69
CA LEU A 6 7.45 -25.86 -4.43
C LEU A 6 6.12 -26.62 -4.39
N HIS A 7 6.17 -27.94 -4.54
CA HIS A 7 4.95 -28.75 -4.48
C HIS A 7 4.31 -28.67 -3.10
N PHE A 8 5.09 -28.71 -2.03
CA PHE A 8 4.60 -28.59 -0.66
C PHE A 8 3.93 -27.23 -0.42
N VAL A 9 4.56 -26.16 -0.87
CA VAL A 9 4.00 -24.81 -0.75
C VAL A 9 2.68 -24.72 -1.49
N ASN A 10 2.59 -25.26 -2.71
CA ASN A 10 1.37 -25.23 -3.50
C ASN A 10 0.23 -25.98 -2.81
N GLN A 11 0.52 -27.04 -2.09
CA GLN A 11 -0.51 -27.77 -1.36
C GLN A 11 -1.10 -26.98 -0.21
N GLN A 12 -0.31 -26.08 0.39
CA GLN A 12 -0.77 -25.24 1.50
C GLN A 12 -1.53 -24.01 1.05
N TRP A 13 -1.38 -23.62 -0.22
CA TRP A 13 -2.01 -22.44 -0.76
C TRP A 13 -3.27 -22.80 -1.51
N THR A 14 -4.38 -22.21 -1.11
CA THR A 14 -5.61 -22.32 -1.89
C THR A 14 -5.48 -21.46 -3.14
N LYS A 15 -6.29 -21.76 -4.14
CA LYS A 15 -6.36 -20.97 -5.37
C LYS A 15 -6.68 -19.51 -5.08
N GLY A 16 -7.56 -19.27 -4.07
CA GLY A 16 -7.91 -17.91 -3.66
C GLY A 16 -6.74 -17.17 -3.05
N ASP A 17 -5.92 -17.85 -2.22
CA ASP A 17 -4.75 -17.22 -1.60
C ASP A 17 -3.70 -16.84 -2.63
N PHE A 18 -3.46 -17.71 -3.61
CA PHE A 18 -2.53 -17.40 -4.69
C PHE A 18 -3.01 -16.19 -5.50
N SER A 19 -4.30 -16.13 -5.83
CA SER A 19 -4.87 -15.01 -6.55
C SER A 19 -4.75 -13.70 -5.78
N LYS A 20 -4.95 -13.74 -4.45
CA LYS A 20 -4.79 -12.56 -3.60
C LYS A 20 -3.35 -12.07 -3.58
N THR A 21 -2.39 -12.99 -3.54
CA THR A 21 -0.96 -12.64 -3.56
C THR A 21 -0.57 -11.99 -4.88
N VAL A 22 -1.04 -12.53 -6.00
CA VAL A 22 -0.79 -11.94 -7.32
C VAL A 22 -1.41 -10.55 -7.41
N ALA A 23 -2.66 -10.41 -6.97
CA ALA A 23 -3.35 -9.13 -6.99
C ALA A 23 -2.63 -8.09 -6.14
N MET A 24 -2.14 -8.47 -4.97
CA MET A 24 -1.38 -7.58 -4.09
C MET A 24 -0.08 -7.13 -4.76
N THR A 25 0.65 -8.05 -5.36
CA THR A 25 1.92 -7.73 -6.04
C THR A 25 1.70 -6.77 -7.19
N GLU A 26 0.68 -7.03 -8.02
CA GLU A 26 0.33 -6.15 -9.13
C GLU A 26 -0.10 -4.77 -8.64
N THR A 27 -0.88 -4.73 -7.56
CA THR A 27 -1.36 -3.46 -6.99
C THR A 27 -0.20 -2.64 -6.47
N ILE A 28 0.77 -3.26 -5.78
CA ILE A 28 1.96 -2.56 -5.29
C ILE A 28 2.73 -1.95 -6.46
N SER A 29 2.90 -2.69 -7.55
CA SER A 29 3.56 -2.16 -8.74
C SER A 29 2.82 -0.95 -9.30
N ARG A 30 1.50 -1.00 -9.36
CA ARG A 30 0.68 0.12 -9.85
C ARG A 30 0.79 1.33 -8.92
N VAL A 31 0.87 1.10 -7.61
CA VAL A 31 1.05 2.17 -6.65
C VAL A 31 2.34 2.93 -6.91
N PHE A 32 3.45 2.22 -7.10
CA PHE A 32 4.73 2.87 -7.38
C PHE A 32 4.72 3.63 -8.71
N LEU A 33 4.09 3.07 -9.74
CA LEU A 33 3.96 3.76 -11.01
C LEU A 33 3.14 5.05 -10.85
N ARG A 34 2.05 4.98 -10.10
CA ARG A 34 1.20 6.15 -9.86
C ARG A 34 1.96 7.23 -9.08
N LEU A 35 2.71 6.84 -8.06
CA LEU A 35 3.51 7.79 -7.29
C LEU A 35 4.61 8.41 -8.14
N ALA A 36 5.25 7.63 -9.01
CA ALA A 36 6.26 8.14 -9.93
C ALA A 36 5.67 9.19 -10.86
N GLU A 37 4.47 8.96 -11.38
CA GLU A 37 3.76 9.93 -12.23
C GLU A 37 3.44 11.21 -11.45
N ARG A 38 2.92 11.07 -10.23
CA ARG A 38 2.55 12.24 -9.43
C ARG A 38 3.74 13.08 -9.02
N TRP A 39 4.86 12.43 -8.69
CA TRP A 39 6.04 13.10 -8.18
C TRP A 39 7.07 13.43 -9.25
N GLY A 40 6.81 13.02 -10.50
CA GLY A 40 7.63 13.37 -11.66
C GLY A 40 8.99 12.71 -11.70
N ARG A 41 9.16 11.59 -11.01
CA ARG A 41 10.42 10.85 -11.03
C ARG A 41 10.19 9.39 -10.62
N PRO A 42 11.03 8.45 -11.11
CA PRO A 42 10.93 7.06 -10.71
C PRO A 42 11.29 6.88 -9.24
N ILE A 43 10.71 5.87 -8.63
CA ILE A 43 10.97 5.52 -7.23
C ILE A 43 11.85 4.28 -7.19
N ASP A 44 12.95 4.36 -6.44
CA ASP A 44 13.83 3.21 -6.26
C ASP A 44 13.16 2.23 -5.28
N GLU A 45 12.58 1.16 -5.81
CA GLU A 45 11.89 0.16 -5.02
C GLU A 45 12.84 -0.63 -4.12
N ASN A 46 14.14 -0.54 -4.35
CA ASN A 46 15.15 -1.20 -3.51
C ASN A 46 15.62 -0.33 -2.34
N ALA A 47 15.23 0.92 -2.30
CA ALA A 47 15.54 1.79 -1.17
C ALA A 47 14.83 1.31 0.09
N SER A 48 15.47 1.53 1.26
CA SER A 48 14.88 1.10 2.54
C SER A 48 13.56 1.78 2.84
N SER A 49 13.41 3.04 2.43
CA SER A 49 12.15 3.77 2.58
C SER A 49 11.03 3.13 1.77
N ALA A 50 11.33 2.70 0.54
CA ALA A 50 10.36 2.03 -0.31
C ALA A 50 9.99 0.66 0.26
N ALA A 51 10.95 -0.10 0.77
CA ALA A 51 10.68 -1.40 1.39
C ALA A 51 9.77 -1.27 2.61
N ARG A 52 9.99 -0.25 3.42
CA ARG A 52 9.13 0.04 4.57
C ARG A 52 7.72 0.41 4.13
N PHE A 53 7.61 1.22 3.09
CA PHE A 53 6.32 1.61 2.52
C PHE A 53 5.56 0.38 2.00
N VAL A 54 6.23 -0.53 1.31
CA VAL A 54 5.62 -1.79 0.82
C VAL A 54 5.06 -2.61 1.98
N THR A 55 5.78 -2.69 3.09
CA THR A 55 5.30 -3.41 4.28
C THR A 55 3.95 -2.84 4.75
N HIS A 56 3.83 -1.52 4.78
CA HIS A 56 2.59 -0.87 5.21
C HIS A 56 1.46 -1.07 4.20
N LEU A 57 1.77 -1.05 2.90
CA LEU A 57 0.79 -1.37 1.86
C LEU A 57 0.25 -2.79 2.03
N ARG A 58 1.13 -3.73 2.33
CA ARG A 58 0.73 -5.12 2.56
C ARG A 58 -0.21 -5.26 3.74
N TYR A 59 0.03 -4.50 4.81
CA TYR A 59 -0.87 -4.51 5.96
C TYR A 59 -2.26 -4.01 5.60
N VAL A 60 -2.34 -2.89 4.88
CA VAL A 60 -3.62 -2.35 4.44
C VAL A 60 -4.36 -3.36 3.56
N PHE A 61 -3.65 -3.92 2.58
CA PHE A 61 -4.22 -4.90 1.66
C PHE A 61 -4.75 -6.12 2.42
N ALA A 62 -3.96 -6.66 3.34
CA ALA A 62 -4.33 -7.84 4.11
C ALA A 62 -5.56 -7.57 5.00
N ARG A 63 -5.59 -6.42 5.68
CA ARG A 63 -6.73 -6.07 6.52
C ARG A 63 -8.00 -5.90 5.69
N ALA A 64 -7.89 -5.23 4.55
CA ALA A 64 -9.03 -4.99 3.68
C ALA A 64 -9.56 -6.31 3.09
N ALA A 65 -8.66 -7.19 2.67
CA ALA A 65 -9.04 -8.49 2.12
C ALA A 65 -9.69 -9.41 3.15
N SER A 66 -9.40 -9.22 4.43
CA SER A 66 -9.93 -10.03 5.53
C SER A 66 -11.11 -9.38 6.25
N ASP A 67 -11.59 -8.26 5.76
CA ASP A 67 -12.66 -7.47 6.41
C ASP A 67 -12.29 -7.03 7.84
N LYS A 68 -11.00 -6.71 8.03
CA LYS A 68 -10.47 -6.26 9.32
C LYS A 68 -9.86 -4.87 9.22
N GLN A 69 -10.42 -4.02 8.39
CA GLN A 69 -9.91 -2.66 8.21
C GLN A 69 -9.98 -1.86 9.51
N LEU A 70 -9.02 -0.94 9.65
CA LEU A 70 -9.04 0.00 10.75
C LEU A 70 -10.30 0.85 10.66
N ASN A 71 -10.99 1.05 11.78
CA ASN A 71 -12.24 1.79 11.80
C ASN A 71 -12.55 2.29 13.22
N THR A 72 -11.57 2.97 13.82
CA THR A 72 -11.73 3.49 15.19
C THR A 72 -12.15 4.96 15.21
N SER A 73 -11.81 5.71 14.19
CA SER A 73 -12.24 7.11 13.95
C SER A 73 -12.04 8.06 15.14
N ARG A 74 -11.04 7.83 15.97
CA ARG A 74 -10.83 8.64 17.19
C ARG A 74 -10.16 9.97 16.92
N LEU A 75 -9.36 10.07 15.85
CA LEU A 75 -8.61 11.27 15.51
C LEU A 75 -8.76 11.56 14.03
N ASP A 76 -8.91 12.82 13.70
CA ASP A 76 -8.97 13.23 12.30
C ASP A 76 -7.55 13.49 11.78
N VAL A 77 -6.76 12.42 11.72
CA VAL A 77 -5.38 12.45 11.24
C VAL A 77 -5.34 12.86 9.76
N LEU A 78 -6.32 12.38 9.00
CA LEU A 78 -6.37 12.65 7.56
C LEU A 78 -6.47 14.15 7.28
N SER A 79 -7.35 14.88 8.00
CA SER A 79 -7.44 16.31 7.84
C SER A 79 -6.14 17.03 8.16
N ALA A 80 -5.46 16.62 9.23
CA ALA A 80 -4.18 17.19 9.61
C ALA A 80 -3.12 16.98 8.52
N VAL A 81 -3.06 15.78 7.97
CA VAL A 81 -2.13 15.46 6.87
C VAL A 81 -2.48 16.25 5.62
N GLN A 82 -3.77 16.37 5.29
CA GLN A 82 -4.22 17.12 4.13
C GLN A 82 -3.82 18.61 4.21
N GLN A 83 -3.84 19.17 5.41
CA GLN A 83 -3.44 20.57 5.62
C GLN A 83 -1.92 20.75 5.53
N ALA A 84 -1.17 19.82 6.12
CA ALA A 84 0.29 19.94 6.20
C ALA A 84 0.98 19.43 4.93
N TYR A 85 0.45 18.36 4.33
CA TYR A 85 1.06 17.68 3.18
C TYR A 85 -0.01 17.28 2.16
N PRO A 86 -0.61 18.26 1.46
CA PRO A 86 -1.76 17.99 0.59
C PRO A 86 -1.44 17.00 -0.54
N GLU A 87 -0.25 17.07 -1.13
CA GLU A 87 0.11 16.16 -2.21
C GLU A 87 0.19 14.71 -1.74
N ALA A 88 0.79 14.49 -0.57
CA ALA A 88 0.89 13.14 -0.02
C ALA A 88 -0.49 12.60 0.37
N ALA A 89 -1.36 13.46 0.89
CA ALA A 89 -2.74 13.07 1.22
C ALA A 89 -3.53 12.68 -0.02
N GLU A 90 -3.41 13.45 -1.10
CA GLU A 90 -4.06 13.10 -2.38
C GLU A 90 -3.53 11.79 -2.92
N ALA A 91 -2.21 11.57 -2.83
CA ALA A 91 -1.61 10.31 -3.24
C ALA A 91 -2.18 9.13 -2.44
N ALA A 92 -2.42 9.32 -1.14
CA ALA A 92 -3.02 8.28 -0.31
C ALA A 92 -4.42 7.90 -0.77
N TRP A 93 -5.23 8.88 -1.19
CA TRP A 93 -6.55 8.60 -1.77
C TRP A 93 -6.42 7.77 -3.05
N ASP A 94 -5.47 8.11 -3.92
CA ASP A 94 -5.20 7.33 -5.14
C ASP A 94 -4.81 5.89 -4.81
N ILE A 95 -3.92 5.71 -3.84
CA ILE A 95 -3.47 4.39 -3.41
C ILE A 95 -4.65 3.57 -2.87
N ALA A 96 -5.48 4.20 -2.04
CA ALA A 96 -6.68 3.56 -1.51
C ALA A 96 -7.63 3.11 -2.62
N ALA A 97 -7.79 3.92 -3.66
CA ALA A 97 -8.62 3.56 -4.80
C ALA A 97 -8.04 2.36 -5.55
N LEU A 98 -6.73 2.32 -5.75
CA LEU A 98 -6.07 1.19 -6.42
C LEU A 98 -6.25 -0.10 -5.64
N ILE A 99 -6.07 -0.06 -4.32
CA ILE A 99 -6.25 -1.23 -3.46
C ILE A 99 -7.72 -1.66 -3.47
N GLY A 100 -8.63 -0.71 -3.31
CA GLY A 100 -10.07 -0.99 -3.28
C GLY A 100 -10.57 -1.64 -4.57
N GLN A 101 -10.08 -1.18 -5.72
CA GLN A 101 -10.41 -1.77 -7.01
C GLN A 101 -9.89 -3.20 -7.13
N ALA A 102 -8.67 -3.45 -6.63
CA ALA A 102 -8.04 -4.76 -6.73
C ALA A 102 -8.79 -5.84 -5.95
N ILE A 103 -9.37 -5.48 -4.80
CA ILE A 103 -10.03 -6.44 -3.93
C ILE A 103 -11.55 -6.23 -3.83
N ASN A 104 -12.09 -5.28 -4.60
CA ASN A 104 -13.51 -4.96 -4.63
C ASN A 104 -14.05 -4.62 -3.23
N ARG A 105 -13.38 -3.72 -2.55
CA ARG A 105 -13.73 -3.21 -1.22
C ARG A 105 -13.57 -1.71 -1.17
N VAL A 106 -14.38 -1.05 -0.35
CA VAL A 106 -14.19 0.36 -0.06
C VAL A 106 -13.17 0.47 1.08
N ILE A 107 -12.13 1.26 0.88
CA ILE A 107 -11.10 1.46 1.90
C ILE A 107 -11.58 2.51 2.89
N THR A 108 -11.50 2.19 4.18
CA THR A 108 -12.00 3.08 5.24
C THR A 108 -11.15 4.33 5.36
N LYS A 109 -11.75 5.39 5.91
CA LYS A 109 -11.06 6.65 6.16
C LYS A 109 -9.85 6.45 7.09
N ASP A 110 -9.96 5.58 8.08
CA ASP A 110 -8.85 5.29 8.98
C ASP A 110 -7.67 4.63 8.26
N GLU A 111 -7.95 3.74 7.32
CA GLU A 111 -6.90 3.15 6.49
C GLU A 111 -6.26 4.20 5.58
N ILE A 112 -7.07 5.11 5.03
CA ILE A 112 -6.54 6.20 4.21
C ILE A 112 -5.65 7.11 5.05
N SER A 113 -6.03 7.38 6.30
CA SER A 113 -5.19 8.13 7.24
C SER A 113 -3.85 7.45 7.48
N TYR A 114 -3.88 6.14 7.66
CA TYR A 114 -2.67 5.32 7.82
C TYR A 114 -1.78 5.42 6.58
N LEU A 115 -2.38 5.27 5.39
CA LEU A 115 -1.66 5.41 4.13
C LEU A 115 -1.07 6.82 3.98
N ALA A 116 -1.83 7.84 4.36
CA ALA A 116 -1.39 9.23 4.25
C ALA A 116 -0.14 9.49 5.08
N LEU A 117 -0.07 8.96 6.29
CA LEU A 117 1.11 9.10 7.14
C LEU A 117 2.34 8.46 6.50
N HIS A 118 2.19 7.26 5.97
CA HIS A 118 3.31 6.53 5.36
C HIS A 118 3.70 7.10 4.01
N THR A 119 2.72 7.59 3.23
CA THR A 119 3.00 8.26 1.96
C THR A 119 3.75 9.56 2.19
N THR A 120 3.37 10.33 3.22
CA THR A 120 4.06 11.55 3.62
C THR A 120 5.51 11.25 3.96
N ARG A 121 5.74 10.20 4.73
CA ARG A 121 7.10 9.80 5.13
C ARG A 121 7.93 9.41 3.90
N LEU A 122 7.35 8.60 3.01
CA LEU A 122 8.04 8.20 1.79
C LEU A 122 8.42 9.43 0.94
N TYR A 123 7.47 10.33 0.74
CA TYR A 123 7.69 11.56 -0.02
C TYR A 123 8.83 12.38 0.59
N ALA A 124 8.82 12.56 1.90
CA ALA A 124 9.83 13.35 2.59
C ALA A 124 11.23 12.71 2.46
N GLU A 125 11.31 11.38 2.64
CA GLU A 125 12.59 10.67 2.55
C GLU A 125 13.16 10.71 1.13
N LEU A 126 12.31 10.62 0.11
CA LEU A 126 12.76 10.69 -1.28
C LEU A 126 13.14 12.11 -1.71
N SER A 127 12.63 13.12 -1.02
CA SER A 127 12.90 14.52 -1.33
C SER A 127 14.12 15.08 -0.60
N GLU A 128 14.68 14.34 0.34
CA GLU A 128 15.86 14.77 1.05
C GLU A 128 17.07 14.75 0.14
N PRO A 129 17.91 15.80 0.17
CA PRO A 129 19.15 15.77 -0.57
C PRO A 129 20.12 14.76 0.03
N GLN A 130 20.80 14.04 -0.84
CA GLN A 130 21.81 13.06 -0.42
C GLN A 130 23.17 13.70 -0.27
#